data_d9511f38018eb81644ff340de774bcd2
#
_entry.id   d9511f38018eb81644ff340de774bcd2
#
_cell.length_a   1.000
_cell.length_b   1.000
_cell.length_c   1.000
_cell.angle_alpha   90.00
_cell.angle_beta   90.00
_cell.angle_gamma   90.00
#
_symmetry.space_group_name_H-M   'P 1'
#
loop_
_entity.id
_entity.type
_entity.pdbx_description
1 polymer ?
#
loop_
_entity_poly.entity_id
_entity_poly.type
_entity_poly.pdbx_seq_one_letter_code
_entity_poly.pdbx_strand_id
1 'polypeptide(L)'
;MNGSLKYFCVSGALAFLIATSFCGCVTRSQADAQARAAYLAGQKAALASIAGQGQGVAFVGPVQYSNVPWVEGLTLSQAITTANYTGHRNPKTITITRQGEAISISPRDLLYGHVVPLEPGDTITIRE
;
A
#
# COMPACT_ATOMS: atom_id res chain seq x y z
N MET A 1 -55.84 -21.48 47.02
CA MET A 1 -55.12 -20.31 46.46
C MET A 1 -53.75 -20.68 45.99
N ASN A 2 -53.51 -21.67 45.14
CA ASN A 2 -52.17 -22.06 44.64
C ASN A 2 -52.17 -22.59 43.19
N GLY A 3 -53.19 -22.25 42.39
CA GLY A 3 -53.33 -22.75 40.99
C GLY A 3 -52.82 -21.79 39.91
N SER A 4 -52.76 -20.48 40.18
CA SER A 4 -52.46 -19.50 39.13
C SER A 4 -50.98 -19.26 38.84
N LEU A 5 -50.08 -19.63 39.76
CA LEU A 5 -48.66 -19.35 39.64
C LEU A 5 -47.89 -20.31 38.75
N LYS A 6 -48.44 -21.54 38.59
CA LYS A 6 -47.78 -22.59 37.77
C LYS A 6 -47.93 -22.37 36.26
N TYR A 7 -49.00 -21.75 35.82
CA TYR A 7 -49.25 -21.50 34.39
C TYR A 7 -48.45 -20.27 33.85
N PHE A 8 -48.07 -19.37 34.73
CA PHE A 8 -47.31 -18.17 34.34
C PHE A 8 -45.86 -18.50 33.98
N CYS A 9 -45.23 -19.46 34.66
CA CYS A 9 -43.87 -19.90 34.35
C CYS A 9 -43.75 -20.73 33.07
N VAL A 10 -44.79 -21.52 32.75
CA VAL A 10 -44.76 -22.37 31.53
C VAL A 10 -44.96 -21.54 30.26
N SER A 11 -45.76 -20.49 30.33
CA SER A 11 -45.99 -19.60 29.18
C SER A 11 -44.76 -18.72 28.86
N GLY A 12 -43.99 -18.31 29.89
CA GLY A 12 -42.75 -17.54 29.69
C GLY A 12 -41.61 -18.38 29.09
N ALA A 13 -41.51 -19.65 29.47
CA ALA A 13 -40.48 -20.55 28.93
C ALA A 13 -40.73 -20.92 27.46
N LEU A 14 -41.99 -21.05 27.05
CA LEU A 14 -42.33 -21.35 25.65
C LEU A 14 -42.08 -20.16 24.71
N ALA A 15 -42.34 -18.92 25.20
CA ALA A 15 -42.08 -17.71 24.44
C ALA A 15 -40.57 -17.46 24.24
N PHE A 16 -39.74 -17.85 25.20
CA PHE A 16 -38.27 -17.67 25.12
C PHE A 16 -37.63 -18.64 24.13
N LEU A 17 -38.19 -19.85 23.96
CA LEU A 17 -37.67 -20.85 23.01
C LEU A 17 -37.93 -20.49 21.54
N ILE A 18 -38.98 -19.69 21.26
CA ILE A 18 -39.30 -19.27 19.89
C ILE A 18 -38.39 -18.10 19.44
N ALA A 19 -37.91 -17.27 20.37
CA ALA A 19 -37.06 -16.12 20.05
C ALA A 19 -35.62 -16.48 19.64
N THR A 20 -35.15 -17.70 19.98
CA THR A 20 -33.78 -18.14 19.63
C THR A 20 -33.66 -18.81 18.25
N SER A 21 -34.76 -19.04 17.56
CA SER A 21 -34.76 -19.73 16.25
C SER A 21 -34.56 -18.80 15.04
N PHE A 22 -34.47 -17.48 15.24
CA PHE A 22 -34.25 -16.51 14.15
C PHE A 22 -32.79 -16.15 13.86
N CYS A 23 -31.85 -16.68 14.61
CA CYS A 23 -30.41 -16.42 14.42
C CYS A 23 -29.75 -17.55 13.60
N GLY A 24 -30.02 -17.64 12.29
CA GLY A 24 -29.33 -18.68 11.55
C GLY A 24 -29.67 -18.90 10.10
N CYS A 25 -30.13 -17.90 9.39
CA CYS A 25 -30.20 -18.00 7.92
C CYS A 25 -29.35 -16.88 7.28
N VAL A 26 -28.04 -16.96 7.47
CA VAL A 26 -27.16 -16.43 6.45
C VAL A 26 -27.31 -17.35 5.25
N THR A 27 -28.17 -16.93 4.31
CA THR A 27 -28.39 -17.69 3.09
C THR A 27 -27.06 -17.84 2.35
N ARG A 28 -26.83 -19.04 1.78
CA ARG A 28 -25.61 -19.30 0.97
C ARG A 28 -25.34 -18.20 -0.05
N SER A 29 -26.38 -17.58 -0.59
CA SER A 29 -26.26 -16.44 -1.51
C SER A 29 -25.59 -15.19 -0.92
N GLN A 30 -25.77 -14.92 0.38
CA GLN A 30 -25.08 -13.79 1.04
C GLN A 30 -23.61 -14.12 1.31
N ALA A 31 -23.31 -15.34 1.68
CA ALA A 31 -21.92 -15.78 1.86
C ALA A 31 -21.14 -15.72 0.53
N ASP A 32 -21.75 -16.16 -0.56
CA ASP A 32 -21.14 -16.10 -1.90
C ASP A 32 -20.99 -14.65 -2.39
N ALA A 33 -21.93 -13.77 -2.09
CA ALA A 33 -21.83 -12.35 -2.43
C ALA A 33 -20.70 -11.65 -1.64
N GLN A 34 -20.55 -11.97 -0.35
CA GLN A 34 -19.46 -11.45 0.48
C GLN A 34 -18.09 -11.97 0.02
N ALA A 35 -17.99 -13.25 -0.36
CA ALA A 35 -16.75 -13.82 -0.88
C ALA A 35 -16.32 -13.15 -2.18
N ARG A 36 -17.26 -12.89 -3.11
CA ARG A 36 -16.99 -12.17 -4.36
C ARG A 36 -16.58 -10.72 -4.10
N ALA A 37 -17.26 -10.03 -3.18
CA ALA A 37 -16.91 -8.67 -2.81
C ALA A 37 -15.51 -8.57 -2.20
N ALA A 38 -15.14 -9.51 -1.31
CA ALA A 38 -13.80 -9.59 -0.73
C ALA A 38 -12.72 -9.87 -1.80
N TYR A 39 -13.00 -10.75 -2.76
CA TYR A 39 -12.09 -11.05 -3.87
C TYR A 39 -11.86 -9.83 -4.76
N LEU A 40 -12.94 -9.12 -5.14
CA LEU A 40 -12.83 -7.89 -5.94
C LEU A 40 -12.13 -6.76 -5.18
N ALA A 41 -12.35 -6.64 -3.87
CA ALA A 41 -11.64 -5.68 -3.03
C ALA A 41 -10.14 -5.99 -2.97
N GLY A 42 -9.76 -7.26 -2.87
CA GLY A 42 -8.38 -7.71 -2.92
C GLY A 42 -7.70 -7.41 -4.26
N GLN A 43 -8.39 -7.63 -5.38
CA GLN A 43 -7.88 -7.27 -6.71
C GLN A 43 -7.68 -5.76 -6.85
N LYS A 44 -8.63 -4.94 -6.41
CA LYS A 44 -8.50 -3.48 -6.45
C LYS A 44 -7.34 -2.99 -5.59
N ALA A 45 -7.14 -3.56 -4.40
CA ALA A 45 -6.01 -3.23 -3.54
C ALA A 45 -4.67 -3.61 -4.17
N ALA A 46 -4.58 -4.77 -4.84
CA ALA A 46 -3.38 -5.19 -5.57
C ALA A 46 -3.07 -4.26 -6.76
N LEU A 47 -4.08 -3.90 -7.54
CA LEU A 47 -3.92 -2.96 -8.66
C LEU A 47 -3.52 -1.56 -8.17
N ALA A 48 -4.09 -1.08 -7.06
CA ALA A 48 -3.73 0.20 -6.45
C ALA A 48 -2.27 0.20 -5.95
N SER A 49 -1.79 -0.92 -5.39
CA SER A 49 -0.39 -1.04 -4.97
C SER A 49 0.59 -1.02 -6.16
N ILE A 50 0.21 -1.65 -7.27
CA ILE A 50 1.01 -1.63 -8.51
C ILE A 50 1.01 -0.22 -9.14
N ALA A 51 -0.15 0.46 -9.16
CA ALA A 51 -0.26 1.83 -9.65
C ALA A 51 0.54 2.81 -8.77
N GLY A 52 0.57 2.60 -7.45
CA GLY A 52 1.40 3.38 -6.53
C GLY A 52 2.90 3.17 -6.74
N GLN A 53 3.32 1.99 -7.18
CA GLN A 53 4.72 1.73 -7.54
C GLN A 53 5.15 2.43 -8.84
N GLY A 54 4.20 2.70 -9.75
CA GLY A 54 4.45 3.46 -10.98
C GLY A 54 4.63 4.98 -10.76
N GLN A 55 4.29 5.49 -9.59
CA GLN A 55 4.48 6.90 -9.22
C GLN A 55 5.73 7.14 -8.36
N GLY A 56 6.56 6.14 -8.16
CA GLY A 56 7.82 6.24 -7.43
C GLY A 56 9.02 6.44 -8.34
N VAL A 57 10.13 6.81 -7.73
CA VAL A 57 11.46 6.85 -8.34
C VAL A 57 12.21 5.61 -7.88
N ALA A 58 12.68 4.79 -8.83
CA ALA A 58 13.43 3.59 -8.54
C ALA A 58 14.93 3.89 -8.43
N PHE A 59 15.60 3.28 -7.45
CA PHE A 59 17.05 3.38 -7.26
C PHE A 59 17.73 2.06 -7.51
N VAL A 60 18.84 2.10 -8.26
CA VAL A 60 19.73 0.97 -8.52
C VAL A 60 21.13 1.34 -8.05
N GLY A 61 21.63 0.62 -7.07
CA GLY A 61 22.97 0.88 -6.49
C GLY A 61 22.99 0.69 -4.97
N PRO A 62 24.01 1.19 -4.29
CA PRO A 62 24.20 1.05 -2.84
C PRO A 62 23.27 2.03 -2.08
N VAL A 63 22.00 1.71 -2.02
CA VAL A 63 20.95 2.45 -1.30
C VAL A 63 20.17 1.52 -0.37
N GLN A 64 19.66 2.05 0.72
CA GLN A 64 18.84 1.30 1.65
C GLN A 64 17.42 1.10 1.13
N TYR A 65 16.86 2.14 0.51
CA TYR A 65 15.51 2.12 -0.05
C TYR A 65 15.59 2.25 -1.56
N SER A 66 15.27 1.15 -2.24
CA SER A 66 15.31 1.07 -3.72
C SER A 66 14.12 1.74 -4.41
N ASN A 67 13.12 2.16 -3.66
CA ASN A 67 11.94 2.86 -4.20
C ASN A 67 11.59 4.03 -3.29
N VAL A 68 11.57 5.22 -3.84
CA VAL A 68 11.21 6.47 -3.15
C VAL A 68 9.90 6.98 -3.75
N PRO A 69 8.88 7.27 -2.92
CA PRO A 69 7.64 7.83 -3.44
C PRO A 69 7.92 9.19 -4.10
N TRP A 70 7.38 9.37 -5.30
CA TRP A 70 7.49 10.66 -5.99
C TRP A 70 6.50 11.66 -5.39
N VAL A 71 6.98 12.87 -5.18
CA VAL A 71 6.16 14.03 -4.81
C VAL A 71 6.47 15.18 -5.75
N GLU A 72 5.51 16.06 -5.95
CA GLU A 72 5.69 17.23 -6.81
C GLU A 72 6.86 18.10 -6.29
N GLY A 73 7.79 18.42 -7.19
CA GLY A 73 9.00 19.16 -6.86
C GLY A 73 10.13 18.32 -6.27
N LEU A 74 10.03 16.99 -6.29
CA LEU A 74 11.11 16.11 -5.82
C LEU A 74 12.37 16.31 -6.67
N THR A 75 13.48 16.60 -6.00
CA THR A 75 14.79 16.74 -6.63
C THR A 75 15.66 15.50 -6.43
N LEU A 76 16.65 15.31 -7.30
CA LEU A 76 17.59 14.20 -7.21
C LEU A 76 18.31 14.16 -5.85
N SER A 77 18.72 15.30 -5.32
CA SER A 77 19.39 15.39 -4.01
C SER A 77 18.49 14.93 -2.87
N GLN A 78 17.22 15.34 -2.87
CA GLN A 78 16.24 14.91 -1.87
C GLN A 78 15.94 13.41 -1.99
N ALA A 79 15.80 12.92 -3.22
CA ALA A 79 15.54 11.51 -3.47
C ALA A 79 16.70 10.62 -3.00
N ILE A 80 17.96 11.00 -3.25
CA ILE A 80 19.14 10.27 -2.76
C ILE A 80 19.19 10.28 -1.22
N THR A 81 18.87 11.40 -0.59
CA THR A 81 18.80 11.49 0.88
C THR A 81 17.70 10.58 1.43
N THR A 82 16.53 10.56 0.81
CA THR A 82 15.41 9.69 1.22
C THR A 82 15.73 8.22 0.96
N ALA A 83 16.41 7.89 -0.15
CA ALA A 83 16.84 6.52 -0.46
C ALA A 83 17.92 6.01 0.50
N ASN A 84 18.50 6.90 1.31
CA ASN A 84 19.56 6.62 2.26
C ASN A 84 20.74 5.88 1.59
N TYR A 85 21.58 6.66 0.91
CA TYR A 85 22.78 6.13 0.25
C TYR A 85 23.72 5.47 1.28
N THR A 86 24.04 4.20 1.07
CA THR A 86 24.86 3.37 1.95
C THR A 86 26.25 3.05 1.37
N GLY A 87 26.59 3.63 0.24
CA GLY A 87 27.88 3.40 -0.40
C GLY A 87 29.06 3.81 0.47
N HIS A 88 30.15 3.06 0.37
CA HIS A 88 31.39 3.33 1.12
C HIS A 88 32.28 4.37 0.43
N ARG A 89 31.99 4.69 -0.81
CA ARG A 89 32.72 5.66 -1.63
C ARG A 89 31.79 6.70 -2.20
N ASN A 90 32.33 7.87 -2.51
CA ASN A 90 31.56 8.87 -3.24
C ASN A 90 31.17 8.32 -4.62
N PRO A 91 29.93 8.48 -5.03
CA PRO A 91 29.48 8.03 -6.35
C PRO A 91 30.29 8.73 -7.45
N LYS A 92 30.70 7.98 -8.46
CA LYS A 92 31.42 8.52 -9.62
C LYS A 92 30.46 9.02 -10.69
N THR A 93 29.36 8.31 -10.86
CA THR A 93 28.37 8.61 -11.89
C THR A 93 26.98 8.33 -11.36
N ILE A 94 26.08 9.25 -11.63
CA ILE A 94 24.65 9.10 -11.39
C ILE A 94 23.95 9.17 -12.73
N THR A 95 23.20 8.15 -13.09
CA THR A 95 22.45 8.09 -14.33
C THR A 95 20.96 8.06 -14.03
N ILE A 96 20.20 8.98 -14.61
CA ILE A 96 18.75 8.99 -14.57
C ILE A 96 18.26 8.38 -15.88
N THR A 97 17.47 7.33 -15.80
CA THR A 97 16.78 6.75 -16.96
C THR A 97 15.32 7.17 -16.92
N ARG A 98 14.93 7.94 -17.92
CA ARG A 98 13.57 8.47 -18.10
C ARG A 98 13.05 8.00 -19.45
N GLN A 99 11.94 7.25 -19.46
CA GLN A 99 11.30 6.75 -20.70
C GLN A 99 12.27 6.03 -21.66
N GLY A 100 13.32 5.40 -21.12
CA GLY A 100 14.35 4.69 -21.91
C GLY A 100 15.55 5.57 -22.32
N GLU A 101 15.52 6.88 -22.05
CA GLU A 101 16.65 7.78 -22.26
C GLU A 101 17.50 7.86 -20.98
N ALA A 102 18.81 7.73 -21.13
CA ALA A 102 19.76 7.78 -20.02
C ALA A 102 20.47 9.14 -19.97
N ILE A 103 20.26 9.86 -18.89
CA ILE A 103 20.86 11.17 -18.62
C ILE A 103 21.95 10.98 -17.55
N SER A 104 23.20 11.20 -17.88
CA SER A 104 24.32 11.11 -16.94
C SER A 104 24.55 12.44 -16.24
N ILE A 105 24.60 12.40 -14.91
CA ILE A 105 24.80 13.58 -14.05
C ILE A 105 26.06 13.38 -13.24
N SER A 106 26.91 14.42 -13.23
CA SER A 106 28.09 14.43 -12.40
C SER A 106 27.70 14.67 -10.93
N PRO A 107 28.16 13.85 -9.98
CA PRO A 107 27.93 14.11 -8.56
C PRO A 107 28.43 15.49 -8.10
N ARG A 108 29.42 16.04 -8.78
CA ARG A 108 29.93 17.38 -8.50
C ARG A 108 28.89 18.46 -8.76
N ASP A 109 28.09 18.30 -9.80
CA ASP A 109 27.06 19.27 -10.16
C ASP A 109 26.01 19.39 -9.04
N LEU A 110 25.68 18.26 -8.37
CA LEU A 110 24.82 18.25 -7.20
C LEU A 110 25.43 18.98 -6.00
N LEU A 111 26.75 18.86 -5.81
CA LEU A 111 27.48 19.56 -4.74
C LEU A 111 27.54 21.07 -4.98
N TYR A 112 27.55 21.51 -6.23
CA TYR A 112 27.47 22.92 -6.60
C TYR A 112 26.04 23.49 -6.57
N GLY A 113 25.06 22.69 -6.13
CA GLY A 113 23.68 23.15 -5.96
C GLY A 113 22.83 23.10 -7.23
N HIS A 114 23.27 22.37 -8.26
CA HIS A 114 22.42 22.12 -9.42
C HIS A 114 21.19 21.32 -9.04
N VAL A 115 20.02 21.90 -9.26
CA VAL A 115 18.73 21.27 -9.00
C VAL A 115 18.33 20.45 -10.20
N VAL A 116 18.23 19.13 -10.01
CA VAL A 116 17.77 18.20 -11.04
C VAL A 116 16.37 17.72 -10.64
N PRO A 117 15.31 18.16 -11.31
CA PRO A 117 13.95 17.72 -11.01
C PRO A 117 13.74 16.28 -11.49
N LEU A 118 13.05 15.48 -10.68
CA LEU A 118 12.69 14.11 -11.01
C LEU A 118 11.23 14.03 -11.46
N GLU A 119 10.96 13.07 -12.32
CA GLU A 119 9.60 12.72 -12.77
C GLU A 119 9.16 11.36 -12.22
N PRO A 120 7.85 11.13 -12.09
CA PRO A 120 7.34 9.83 -11.66
C PRO A 120 7.74 8.74 -12.68
N GLY A 121 8.30 7.65 -12.16
CA GLY A 121 8.79 6.54 -12.99
C GLY A 121 10.26 6.64 -13.40
N ASP A 122 10.99 7.68 -12.98
CA ASP A 122 12.44 7.75 -13.19
C ASP A 122 13.18 6.61 -12.50
N THR A 123 14.21 6.10 -13.15
CA THR A 123 15.13 5.12 -12.55
C THR A 123 16.51 5.74 -12.39
N ILE A 124 16.98 5.80 -11.16
CA ILE A 124 18.28 6.39 -10.81
C ILE A 124 19.29 5.28 -10.57
N THR A 125 20.35 5.23 -11.36
CA THR A 125 21.45 4.29 -11.18
C THR A 125 22.66 5.01 -10.61
N ILE A 126 23.12 4.57 -9.43
CA ILE A 126 24.30 5.12 -8.75
C ILE A 126 25.46 4.14 -8.87
N ARG A 127 26.58 4.58 -9.39
CA ARG A 127 27.82 3.79 -9.50
C ARG A 127 28.96 4.44 -8.71
N GLU A 128 29.67 3.62 -7.96
CA GLU A 128 30.90 3.98 -7.23
C GLU A 128 32.15 3.94 -8.11
#